data_f64212cf106297e4cd9aefd61e335722
#
_entry.id   f64212cf106297e4cd9aefd61e335722
#
_cell.length_a   1.000
_cell.length_b   1.000
_cell.length_c   1.000
_cell.angle_alpha   90.00
_cell.angle_beta   90.00
_cell.angle_gamma   90.00
#
_symmetry.space_group_name_H-M   'P 1'
#
loop_
_entity.id
_entity.type
_entity.pdbx_description
1 polymer ?
#
loop_
_entity_poly.entity_id
_entity_poly.type
_entity_poly.pdbx_seq_one_letter_code
_entity_poly.pdbx_strand_id
1 'polypeptide(L)'
;MKYAAVIVLSSLALATACASDPPPPPAAPTATAAPSTPPPAPPKALEKPGDIPTQSNINISDEIRKACGITDTEAFFAYDSANVRAADKAVLKKLADCFSTGPLKGREMRLVGHADPRGEEEYNMVLGGRRADNVKGAIAAEGLSAAKIATTSRGKLDATGSDEAGWAKDRRVDVVLGK
;
A
#
# COMPACT_ATOMS: atom_id res chain seq x y z
N MET A 1 16.85 -35.20 -62.20
CA MET A 1 18.17 -34.94 -62.79
C MET A 1 19.09 -34.68 -61.64
N LYS A 2 19.82 -35.71 -61.20
CA LYS A 2 21.21 -36.01 -61.55
C LYS A 2 22.15 -34.90 -61.04
N TYR A 3 22.98 -35.22 -60.17
CA TYR A 3 24.39 -35.58 -59.91
C TYR A 3 24.91 -34.66 -58.80
N ALA A 4 25.90 -34.89 -57.99
CA ALA A 4 26.78 -36.04 -57.76
C ALA A 4 27.56 -35.75 -56.44
N ALA A 5 27.96 -36.83 -55.84
CA ALA A 5 28.86 -36.87 -54.68
C ALA A 5 30.27 -36.41 -55.05
N VAL A 6 30.96 -35.73 -54.14
CA VAL A 6 32.43 -35.72 -54.11
C VAL A 6 32.85 -35.91 -52.64
N ILE A 7 33.39 -37.10 -52.41
CA ILE A 7 34.13 -37.48 -51.22
C ILE A 7 35.59 -36.99 -51.44
N VAL A 8 36.12 -36.21 -50.48
CA VAL A 8 37.58 -36.04 -50.36
C VAL A 8 37.95 -36.42 -48.92
N LEU A 9 38.59 -37.59 -48.85
CA LEU A 9 39.40 -37.98 -47.70
C LEU A 9 40.72 -37.21 -47.74
N SER A 10 41.13 -36.63 -46.60
CA SER A 10 42.53 -36.36 -46.32
C SER A 10 42.80 -36.36 -44.83
N SER A 11 43.37 -37.41 -44.38
CA SER A 11 44.55 -37.69 -43.55
C SER A 11 44.87 -36.69 -42.41
N LEU A 12 44.63 -37.13 -41.18
CA LEU A 12 45.53 -37.50 -40.11
C LEU A 12 46.80 -36.65 -39.90
N ALA A 13 46.79 -35.83 -38.84
CA ALA A 13 47.97 -35.48 -38.08
C ALA A 13 47.62 -35.35 -36.61
N LEU A 14 48.04 -36.32 -35.79
CA LEU A 14 48.09 -36.22 -34.32
C LEU A 14 49.18 -35.22 -33.94
N ALA A 15 48.84 -34.11 -33.33
CA ALA A 15 49.75 -33.31 -32.56
C ALA A 15 49.25 -33.31 -31.10
N THR A 16 49.89 -34.12 -30.27
CA THR A 16 49.80 -34.09 -28.83
C THR A 16 50.45 -32.82 -28.32
N ALA A 17 49.69 -31.75 -28.10
CA ALA A 17 50.14 -30.59 -27.34
C ALA A 17 49.70 -30.79 -25.90
N CYS A 18 50.64 -31.00 -25.02
CA CYS A 18 50.44 -30.84 -23.58
C CYS A 18 50.12 -29.34 -23.30
N ALA A 19 48.88 -29.04 -23.23
CA ALA A 19 48.42 -27.76 -22.73
C ALA A 19 48.39 -27.86 -21.20
N SER A 20 49.32 -27.17 -20.56
CA SER A 20 49.24 -26.90 -19.12
C SER A 20 48.01 -26.01 -18.89
N ASP A 21 47.06 -26.49 -18.11
CA ASP A 21 45.95 -25.66 -17.67
C ASP A 21 46.44 -24.40 -16.99
N PRO A 22 45.91 -23.23 -17.34
CA PRO A 22 46.21 -22.01 -16.60
C PRO A 22 45.69 -22.16 -15.16
N PRO A 23 46.39 -21.64 -14.17
CA PRO A 23 45.93 -21.68 -12.80
C PRO A 23 44.56 -21.00 -12.70
N PRO A 24 43.65 -21.54 -11.90
CA PRO A 24 42.33 -20.97 -11.71
C PRO A 24 42.48 -19.50 -11.23
N PRO A 25 41.63 -18.59 -11.71
CA PRO A 25 41.64 -17.21 -11.26
C PRO A 25 41.47 -17.18 -9.73
N PRO A 26 42.13 -16.23 -9.04
CA PRO A 26 41.98 -16.10 -7.61
C PRO A 26 40.50 -15.97 -7.29
N ALA A 27 40.03 -16.79 -6.36
CA ALA A 27 38.65 -16.75 -5.87
C ALA A 27 38.32 -15.30 -5.49
N ALA A 28 37.30 -14.74 -6.13
CA ALA A 28 36.75 -13.45 -5.73
C ALA A 28 36.49 -13.51 -4.21
N PRO A 29 36.77 -12.45 -3.46
CA PRO A 29 36.49 -12.45 -2.04
C PRO A 29 35.00 -12.78 -1.88
N THR A 30 34.76 -13.91 -1.23
CA THR A 30 33.41 -14.31 -0.81
C THR A 30 32.91 -13.15 0.03
N ALA A 31 32.01 -12.35 -0.53
CA ALA A 31 31.30 -11.38 0.25
C ALA A 31 30.61 -12.20 1.37
N THR A 32 31.17 -12.11 2.56
CA THR A 32 30.53 -12.62 3.75
C THR A 32 29.18 -11.93 3.78
N ALA A 33 28.14 -12.67 3.41
CA ALA A 33 26.78 -12.20 3.58
C ALA A 33 26.66 -11.84 5.05
N ALA A 34 26.59 -10.56 5.33
CA ALA A 34 26.21 -10.10 6.65
C ALA A 34 24.92 -10.86 7.00
N PRO A 35 24.80 -11.41 8.20
CA PRO A 35 23.55 -12.06 8.59
C PRO A 35 22.44 -11.02 8.36
N SER A 36 21.58 -11.29 7.39
CA SER A 36 20.37 -10.53 7.20
C SER A 36 19.54 -10.79 8.45
N THR A 37 19.68 -9.93 9.42
CA THR A 37 18.69 -9.85 10.50
C THR A 37 17.36 -9.72 9.81
N PRO A 38 16.41 -10.66 10.02
CA PRO A 38 15.06 -10.47 9.51
C PRO A 38 14.59 -9.09 9.98
N PRO A 39 13.87 -8.32 9.16
CA PRO A 39 13.36 -7.04 9.61
C PRO A 39 12.68 -7.26 10.95
N PRO A 40 12.92 -6.40 11.94
CA PRO A 40 12.34 -6.58 13.27
C PRO A 40 10.86 -6.84 13.07
N ALA A 41 10.36 -7.95 13.62
CA ALA A 41 8.95 -8.25 13.63
C ALA A 41 8.24 -6.96 14.07
N PRO A 42 7.15 -6.55 13.38
CA PRO A 42 6.44 -5.34 13.76
C PRO A 42 6.23 -5.41 15.27
N PRO A 43 6.58 -4.38 16.01
CA PRO A 43 6.55 -4.43 17.46
C PRO A 43 5.20 -5.00 17.85
N LYS A 44 5.21 -6.08 18.66
CA LYS A 44 4.03 -6.53 19.39
C LYS A 44 3.65 -5.36 20.28
N ALA A 45 3.02 -4.38 19.69
CA ALA A 45 2.72 -3.15 20.31
C ALA A 45 1.31 -3.24 20.82
N LEU A 46 1.25 -2.93 22.08
CA LEU A 46 0.24 -2.02 22.59
C LEU A 46 -1.20 -2.42 22.29
N GLU A 47 -1.54 -3.59 22.78
CA GLU A 47 -2.90 -3.85 23.22
C GLU A 47 -3.15 -3.07 24.54
N LYS A 48 -3.09 -1.73 24.46
CA LYS A 48 -3.78 -0.91 25.45
C LYS A 48 -5.20 -0.73 24.95
N PRO A 49 -6.22 -1.05 25.81
CA PRO A 49 -7.58 -0.66 25.52
C PRO A 49 -7.64 0.88 25.37
N GLY A 50 -7.82 1.39 24.16
CA GLY A 50 -7.77 2.81 23.83
C GLY A 50 -7.02 3.16 22.54
N ASP A 51 -6.10 2.33 22.10
CA ASP A 51 -5.36 2.52 20.85
C ASP A 51 -5.80 1.50 19.82
N ILE A 52 -7.12 1.48 19.55
CA ILE A 52 -7.69 0.56 18.56
C ILE A 52 -7.25 1.08 17.18
N PRO A 53 -6.42 0.32 16.44
CA PRO A 53 -5.95 0.74 15.11
C PRO A 53 -7.07 0.96 14.10
N THR A 54 -8.29 0.55 14.47
CA THR A 54 -9.51 0.60 13.67
C THR A 54 -10.24 1.93 13.79
N GLN A 55 -10.00 2.72 14.86
CA GLN A 55 -10.63 4.03 15.02
C GLN A 55 -9.95 5.09 14.18
N SER A 56 -10.73 5.80 13.39
CA SER A 56 -10.28 6.91 12.54
C SER A 56 -11.37 7.95 12.40
N ASN A 57 -10.99 9.20 12.30
CA ASN A 57 -11.90 10.22 11.80
C ASN A 57 -11.86 10.18 10.28
N ILE A 58 -13.02 10.18 9.64
CA ILE A 58 -13.14 10.29 8.18
C ILE A 58 -13.34 11.75 7.83
N ASN A 59 -12.60 12.21 6.85
CA ASN A 59 -12.70 13.57 6.30
C ASN A 59 -12.87 13.47 4.78
N ILE A 60 -14.01 13.92 4.27
CA ILE A 60 -14.34 13.86 2.85
C ILE A 60 -14.06 15.23 2.22
N SER A 61 -13.26 15.25 1.14
CA SER A 61 -12.89 16.49 0.45
C SER A 61 -14.11 17.23 -0.10
N ASP A 62 -14.01 18.55 -0.17
CA ASP A 62 -15.06 19.46 -0.66
C ASP A 62 -15.55 19.10 -2.05
N GLU A 63 -14.64 18.67 -2.93
CA GLU A 63 -14.94 18.27 -4.28
C GLU A 63 -15.89 17.07 -4.30
N ILE A 64 -15.58 16.03 -3.51
CA ILE A 64 -16.43 14.84 -3.39
C ILE A 64 -17.76 15.21 -2.71
N ARG A 65 -17.72 16.01 -1.64
CA ARG A 65 -18.94 16.45 -0.93
C ARG A 65 -19.94 17.11 -1.88
N LYS A 66 -19.46 18.08 -2.66
CA LYS A 66 -20.30 18.82 -3.62
C LYS A 66 -20.85 17.90 -4.71
N ALA A 67 -20.00 17.03 -5.27
CA ALA A 67 -20.42 16.13 -6.34
C ALA A 67 -21.42 15.07 -5.87
N CYS A 68 -21.24 14.54 -4.66
CA CYS A 68 -22.05 13.44 -4.12
C CYS A 68 -23.23 13.89 -3.25
N GLY A 69 -23.43 15.19 -3.07
CA GLY A 69 -24.50 15.72 -2.21
C GLY A 69 -24.35 15.33 -0.73
N ILE A 70 -23.10 15.25 -0.24
CA ILE A 70 -22.79 14.95 1.15
C ILE A 70 -22.76 16.26 1.95
N THR A 71 -23.53 16.33 3.03
CA THR A 71 -23.59 17.51 3.89
C THR A 71 -22.35 17.69 4.75
N ASP A 72 -22.12 18.88 5.29
CA ASP A 72 -20.97 19.16 6.16
C ASP A 72 -20.94 18.27 7.40
N THR A 73 -22.11 17.97 7.95
CA THR A 73 -22.23 17.09 9.13
C THR A 73 -21.94 15.62 8.81
N GLU A 74 -22.13 15.20 7.55
CA GLU A 74 -21.82 13.87 7.08
C GLU A 74 -20.35 13.74 6.63
N ALA A 75 -19.70 14.84 6.29
CA ALA A 75 -18.34 14.84 5.77
C ALA A 75 -17.27 14.52 6.82
N PHE A 76 -17.59 14.70 8.10
CA PHE A 76 -16.69 14.50 9.23
C PHE A 76 -17.34 13.57 10.23
N PHE A 77 -16.88 12.33 10.31
CA PHE A 77 -17.43 11.34 11.24
C PHE A 77 -16.33 10.42 11.79
N ALA A 78 -16.53 9.96 13.02
CA ALA A 78 -15.65 8.95 13.60
C ALA A 78 -16.02 7.58 13.05
N TYR A 79 -15.05 6.85 12.53
CA TYR A 79 -15.21 5.51 12.02
C TYR A 79 -14.44 4.50 12.87
N ASP A 80 -15.13 3.45 13.26
CA ASP A 80 -14.54 2.27 13.91
C ASP A 80 -15.01 1.01 13.17
N SER A 81 -14.09 0.29 12.55
CA SER A 81 -14.41 -0.93 11.81
C SER A 81 -15.03 -2.04 12.66
N ALA A 82 -14.82 -2.03 13.98
CA ALA A 82 -15.43 -2.98 14.89
C ALA A 82 -16.88 -2.64 15.21
N ASN A 83 -17.27 -1.33 15.13
CA ASN A 83 -18.60 -0.84 15.54
C ASN A 83 -19.12 0.19 14.52
N VAL A 84 -19.46 -0.27 13.32
CA VAL A 84 -19.95 0.61 12.25
C VAL A 84 -21.40 1.03 12.55
N ARG A 85 -21.60 2.31 12.87
CA ARG A 85 -22.93 2.87 13.15
C ARG A 85 -23.76 2.93 11.88
N ALA A 86 -25.09 2.88 12.03
CA ALA A 86 -26.00 2.99 10.88
C ALA A 86 -25.82 4.29 10.08
N ALA A 87 -25.55 5.40 10.75
CA ALA A 87 -25.27 6.69 10.10
C ALA A 87 -23.98 6.63 9.25
N ASP A 88 -22.91 5.99 9.75
CA ASP A 88 -21.65 5.84 9.05
C ASP A 88 -21.83 4.99 7.77
N LYS A 89 -22.61 3.89 7.87
CA LYS A 89 -22.95 3.07 6.70
C LYS A 89 -23.70 3.87 5.63
N ALA A 90 -24.61 4.73 6.03
CA ALA A 90 -25.35 5.57 5.08
C ALA A 90 -24.42 6.51 4.30
N VAL A 91 -23.44 7.11 4.97
CA VAL A 91 -22.44 7.97 4.32
C VAL A 91 -21.51 7.16 3.41
N LEU A 92 -21.02 6.01 3.87
CA LEU A 92 -20.18 5.11 3.08
C LEU A 92 -20.93 4.62 1.83
N LYS A 93 -22.23 4.30 1.97
CA LYS A 93 -23.07 3.94 0.84
C LYS A 93 -23.26 5.08 -0.15
N LYS A 94 -23.50 6.32 0.32
CA LYS A 94 -23.56 7.49 -0.57
C LYS A 94 -22.27 7.66 -1.37
N LEU A 95 -21.10 7.48 -0.73
CA LEU A 95 -19.81 7.49 -1.40
C LEU A 95 -19.72 6.39 -2.46
N ALA A 96 -20.04 5.15 -2.10
CA ALA A 96 -19.99 4.02 -3.02
C ALA A 96 -20.91 4.22 -4.22
N ASP A 97 -22.15 4.64 -4.02
CA ASP A 97 -23.12 4.92 -5.09
C ASP A 97 -22.64 6.07 -6.00
N CYS A 98 -22.07 7.12 -5.42
CA CYS A 98 -21.58 8.28 -6.16
C CYS A 98 -20.45 7.92 -7.16
N PHE A 99 -19.55 7.03 -6.77
CA PHE A 99 -18.42 6.58 -7.61
C PHE A 99 -18.76 5.40 -8.51
N SER A 100 -19.78 4.59 -8.18
CA SER A 100 -20.17 3.44 -9.00
C SER A 100 -21.17 3.81 -10.10
N THR A 101 -22.19 4.58 -9.76
CA THR A 101 -23.30 4.91 -10.67
C THR A 101 -23.62 6.41 -10.73
N GLY A 102 -23.13 7.18 -9.78
CA GLY A 102 -23.43 8.61 -9.61
C GLY A 102 -22.50 9.55 -10.39
N PRO A 103 -22.43 10.83 -9.96
CA PRO A 103 -21.69 11.89 -10.66
C PRO A 103 -20.18 11.65 -10.82
N LEU A 104 -19.58 10.84 -9.94
CA LEU A 104 -18.16 10.49 -9.99
C LEU A 104 -17.90 9.11 -10.60
N LYS A 105 -18.88 8.56 -11.34
CA LYS A 105 -18.74 7.27 -12.01
C LYS A 105 -17.48 7.24 -12.89
N GLY A 106 -16.69 6.19 -12.73
CA GLY A 106 -15.47 5.98 -13.49
C GLY A 106 -14.23 6.67 -12.91
N ARG A 107 -14.40 7.62 -11.98
CA ARG A 107 -13.27 8.22 -11.26
C ARG A 107 -12.72 7.25 -10.21
N GLU A 108 -11.49 7.49 -9.81
CA GLU A 108 -10.85 6.77 -8.72
C GLU A 108 -10.97 7.56 -7.42
N MET A 109 -11.07 6.83 -6.32
CA MET A 109 -11.01 7.37 -4.97
C MET A 109 -9.64 7.10 -4.37
N ARG A 110 -9.08 8.04 -3.64
CA ARG A 110 -7.86 7.83 -2.87
C ARG A 110 -8.11 8.10 -1.40
N LEU A 111 -7.70 7.17 -0.57
CA LEU A 111 -7.75 7.26 0.88
C LEU A 111 -6.35 7.50 1.42
N VAL A 112 -6.18 8.55 2.19
CA VAL A 112 -4.91 8.94 2.79
C VAL A 112 -5.02 8.79 4.30
N GLY A 113 -4.31 7.80 4.85
CA GLY A 113 -4.34 7.53 6.28
C GLY A 113 -3.26 8.30 7.04
N HIS A 114 -3.64 8.82 8.19
CA HIS A 114 -2.80 9.63 9.07
C HIS A 114 -2.75 9.06 10.49
N ALA A 115 -1.69 9.42 11.21
CA ALA A 115 -1.48 9.11 12.61
C ALA A 115 -1.12 10.38 13.38
N ASP A 116 -1.26 10.33 14.69
CA ASP A 116 -0.81 11.40 15.59
C ASP A 116 0.74 11.41 15.70
N PRO A 117 1.35 12.46 16.27
CA PRO A 117 2.81 12.66 16.21
C PRO A 117 3.60 11.71 17.13
N ARG A 118 2.94 10.93 17.99
CA ARG A 118 3.60 10.05 18.96
C ARG A 118 4.18 8.80 18.31
N GLY A 119 5.30 8.31 18.83
CA GLY A 119 5.94 7.06 18.37
C GLY A 119 6.81 7.23 17.11
N GLU A 120 7.31 6.11 16.60
CA GLU A 120 8.24 6.07 15.49
C GLU A 120 7.54 6.30 14.14
N GLU A 121 8.30 6.81 13.17
CA GLU A 121 7.77 7.16 11.85
C GLU A 121 7.29 5.94 11.08
N GLU A 122 8.10 4.88 11.05
CA GLU A 122 7.77 3.63 10.36
C GLU A 122 6.51 2.98 10.93
N TYR A 123 6.36 2.98 12.26
CA TYR A 123 5.16 2.50 12.91
C TYR A 123 3.93 3.29 12.48
N ASN A 124 4.03 4.62 12.49
CA ASN A 124 2.94 5.51 12.10
C ASN A 124 2.57 5.39 10.62
N MET A 125 3.55 5.14 9.74
CA MET A 125 3.28 4.82 8.33
C MET A 125 2.42 3.57 8.19
N VAL A 126 2.75 2.50 8.90
CA VAL A 126 1.95 1.27 8.91
C VAL A 126 0.56 1.51 9.49
N LEU A 127 0.47 2.25 10.59
CA LEU A 127 -0.79 2.55 11.28
C LEU A 127 -1.74 3.36 10.40
N GLY A 128 -1.24 4.41 9.73
CA GLY A 128 -2.01 5.19 8.76
C GLY A 128 -2.49 4.32 7.59
N GLY A 129 -1.63 3.44 7.05
CA GLY A 129 -2.00 2.49 6.00
C GLY A 129 -3.16 1.59 6.42
N ARG A 130 -3.09 0.97 7.61
CA ARG A 130 -4.16 0.12 8.16
C ARG A 130 -5.49 0.87 8.31
N ARG A 131 -5.45 2.13 8.74
CA ARG A 131 -6.65 2.98 8.83
C ARG A 131 -7.28 3.19 7.45
N ALA A 132 -6.49 3.53 6.45
CA ALA A 132 -6.98 3.70 5.08
C ALA A 132 -7.54 2.39 4.51
N ASP A 133 -6.89 1.25 4.74
CA ASP A 133 -7.35 -0.06 4.26
C ASP A 133 -8.65 -0.51 4.94
N ASN A 134 -8.84 -0.22 6.22
CA ASN A 134 -10.10 -0.49 6.93
C ASN A 134 -11.26 0.30 6.30
N VAL A 135 -11.05 1.58 6.03
CA VAL A 135 -12.07 2.43 5.37
C VAL A 135 -12.34 1.95 3.95
N LYS A 136 -11.29 1.56 3.19
CA LYS A 136 -11.45 0.93 1.87
C LYS A 136 -12.33 -0.30 1.93
N GLY A 137 -12.08 -1.20 2.89
CA GLY A 137 -12.90 -2.40 3.08
C GLY A 137 -14.37 -2.07 3.33
N ALA A 138 -14.63 -1.05 4.15
CA ALA A 138 -15.98 -0.60 4.46
C ALA A 138 -16.71 -0.01 3.24
N ILE A 139 -16.05 0.85 2.46
CA ILE A 139 -16.63 1.42 1.23
C ILE A 139 -16.86 0.33 0.18
N ALA A 140 -15.94 -0.63 0.08
CA ALA A 140 -16.09 -1.77 -0.83
C ALA A 140 -17.27 -2.67 -0.46
N ALA A 141 -17.53 -2.87 0.83
CA ALA A 141 -18.68 -3.60 1.33
C ALA A 141 -20.01 -2.93 0.96
N GLU A 142 -20.03 -1.61 0.76
CA GLU A 142 -21.19 -0.85 0.29
C GLU A 142 -21.32 -0.83 -1.26
N GLY A 143 -20.47 -1.57 -1.99
CA GLY A 143 -20.64 -1.85 -3.40
C GLY A 143 -19.70 -1.14 -4.38
N LEU A 144 -18.74 -0.34 -3.90
CA LEU A 144 -17.71 0.22 -4.78
C LEU A 144 -16.57 -0.81 -4.97
N SER A 145 -16.20 -1.07 -6.23
CA SER A 145 -15.07 -1.97 -6.52
C SER A 145 -13.79 -1.52 -5.81
N ALA A 146 -13.16 -2.43 -5.05
CA ALA A 146 -11.90 -2.16 -4.36
C ALA A 146 -10.76 -1.73 -5.31
N ALA A 147 -10.82 -2.10 -6.59
CA ALA A 147 -9.89 -1.66 -7.61
C ALA A 147 -9.99 -0.16 -7.94
N LYS A 148 -11.10 0.48 -7.58
CA LYS A 148 -11.34 1.92 -7.74
C LYS A 148 -10.92 2.73 -6.50
N ILE A 149 -10.39 2.07 -5.48
CA ILE A 149 -10.00 2.71 -4.23
C ILE A 149 -8.50 2.46 -4.01
N ALA A 150 -7.70 3.50 -4.18
CA ALA A 150 -6.30 3.49 -3.83
C ALA A 150 -6.11 3.92 -2.37
N THR A 151 -5.20 3.28 -1.65
CA THR A 151 -4.82 3.65 -0.28
C THR A 151 -3.39 4.13 -0.26
N THR A 152 -3.10 5.09 0.61
CA THR A 152 -1.75 5.54 0.93
C THR A 152 -1.69 5.97 2.38
N SER A 153 -0.48 6.04 2.92
CA SER A 153 -0.24 6.55 4.26
C SER A 153 0.67 7.77 4.23
N ARG A 154 0.39 8.72 5.10
CA ARG A 154 1.25 9.84 5.44
C ARG A 154 1.83 9.68 6.84
N GLY A 155 1.41 8.63 7.58
CA GLY A 155 1.86 8.42 8.94
C GLY A 155 1.64 9.66 9.79
N LYS A 156 2.67 10.10 10.50
CA LYS A 156 2.66 11.31 11.32
C LYS A 156 3.15 12.58 10.61
N LEU A 157 3.46 12.51 9.31
CA LEU A 157 4.07 13.62 8.58
C LEU A 157 3.22 14.91 8.56
N ASP A 158 1.91 14.76 8.64
CA ASP A 158 0.96 15.88 8.63
C ASP A 158 0.30 16.09 10.01
N ALA A 159 0.89 15.51 11.06
CA ALA A 159 0.39 15.67 12.41
C ALA A 159 0.76 17.06 12.96
N THR A 160 -0.21 17.72 13.56
CA THR A 160 -0.06 19.09 14.11
C THR A 160 -0.54 19.20 15.56
N GLY A 161 -1.18 18.14 16.07
CA GLY A 161 -1.71 18.12 17.43
C GLY A 161 -0.60 18.09 18.49
N SER A 162 -0.81 18.85 19.56
CA SER A 162 0.08 18.89 20.72
C SER A 162 -0.56 18.31 21.99
N ASP A 163 -1.85 18.03 21.93
CA ASP A 163 -2.66 17.46 23.00
C ASP A 163 -3.63 16.40 22.47
N GLU A 164 -4.37 15.74 23.34
CA GLU A 164 -5.28 14.66 22.94
C GLU A 164 -6.37 15.13 21.96
N ALA A 165 -6.84 16.35 22.09
CA ALA A 165 -7.85 16.89 21.16
C ALA A 165 -7.26 17.11 19.76
N GLY A 166 -6.03 17.57 19.68
CA GLY A 166 -5.26 17.70 18.43
C GLY A 166 -4.90 16.32 17.84
N TRP A 167 -4.40 15.41 18.66
CA TRP A 167 -4.07 14.04 18.24
C TRP A 167 -5.28 13.28 17.70
N ALA A 168 -6.45 13.47 18.32
CA ALA A 168 -7.69 12.89 17.81
C ALA A 168 -8.03 13.37 16.38
N LYS A 169 -7.71 14.62 16.04
CA LYS A 169 -7.87 15.15 14.68
C LYS A 169 -6.81 14.63 13.73
N ASP A 170 -5.59 14.36 14.22
CA ASP A 170 -4.52 13.78 13.41
C ASP A 170 -4.82 12.33 13.05
N ARG A 171 -5.49 11.57 13.91
CA ARG A 171 -5.92 10.19 13.64
C ARG A 171 -7.10 10.18 12.67
N ARG A 172 -6.82 10.37 11.39
CA ARG A 172 -7.85 10.51 10.36
C ARG A 172 -7.54 9.75 9.07
N VAL A 173 -8.57 9.58 8.27
CA VAL A 173 -8.45 9.17 6.86
C VAL A 173 -9.11 10.23 5.99
N ASP A 174 -8.32 10.81 5.11
CA ASP A 174 -8.81 11.78 4.13
C ASP A 174 -9.29 11.06 2.88
N VAL A 175 -10.51 11.35 2.45
CA VAL A 175 -11.14 10.79 1.23
C VAL A 175 -11.05 11.86 0.14
N VAL A 176 -10.24 11.60 -0.89
CA VAL A 176 -9.99 12.55 -1.97
C VAL A 176 -10.15 11.88 -3.34
N LEU A 177 -10.30 12.68 -4.41
CA LEU A 177 -10.30 12.13 -5.76
C LEU A 177 -8.91 11.58 -6.12
N GLY A 178 -8.89 10.42 -6.77
CA GLY A 178 -7.73 9.90 -7.48
C GLY A 178 -7.40 10.75 -8.71
N LYS A 179 -6.17 10.64 -9.15
CA LYS A 179 -5.71 11.33 -10.39
C LYS A 179 -6.20 10.60 -11.63
#